data_dad74e80e7bd02601ad478ab2d1b38e0
#
_entry.id   dad74e80e7bd02601ad478ab2d1b38e0
#
_cell.length_a   1.000
_cell.length_b   1.000
_cell.length_c   1.000
_cell.angle_alpha   90.00
_cell.angle_beta   90.00
_cell.angle_gamma   90.00
#
_symmetry.space_group_name_H-M   'P 1'
#
loop_
_entity.id
_entity.type
_entity.pdbx_description
1 polymer ?
#
loop_
_entity_poly.entity_id
_entity_poly.type
_entity_poly.pdbx_seq_one_letter_code
_entity_poly.pdbx_strand_id
1 'polypeptide(L)'
;MGAVKREKMHIMSDSKPQQGQINIELDEAIAEGIYSNLAIINHSTSEFVLDFVCIMPGTPKAKVKSRIVLTPQHAKRLVKALAENVHRFESSYGEIKDSEQPPIPLNFGPAGQA
;
A
#
# COMPACT_ATOMS: atom_id res chain seq x y z
N MET A 1 13.35 -19.28 -10.19
CA MET A 1 13.06 -18.63 -9.59
C MET A 1 12.54 -17.35 -9.84
N GLY A 2 13.18 -16.37 -10.04
CA GLY A 2 12.54 -15.16 -10.16
C GLY A 2 11.54 -15.12 -11.22
N ALA A 3 11.71 -15.88 -12.16
CA ALA A 3 10.81 -15.84 -13.24
C ALA A 3 9.43 -16.16 -12.83
N VAL A 4 9.32 -16.95 -11.91
CA VAL A 4 8.06 -17.32 -11.47
C VAL A 4 7.33 -16.19 -10.95
N LYS A 5 7.92 -15.37 -10.22
CA LYS A 5 7.23 -14.30 -9.70
C LYS A 5 6.79 -13.41 -10.73
N ARG A 6 7.50 -13.22 -11.74
CA ARG A 6 7.08 -12.34 -12.68
C ARG A 6 5.86 -12.80 -13.33
N GLU A 7 5.64 -14.02 -13.39
CA GLU A 7 4.48 -14.47 -13.95
C GLU A 7 3.27 -13.98 -13.32
N LYS A 8 3.26 -13.80 -12.10
CA LYS A 8 2.10 -13.33 -11.49
C LYS A 8 1.80 -11.99 -11.94
N MET A 9 2.71 -11.21 -12.15
CA MET A 9 2.41 -9.91 -12.53
C MET A 9 1.93 -9.91 -13.91
N HIS A 10 2.22 -10.87 -14.62
CA HIS A 10 1.82 -10.95 -15.89
C HIS A 10 0.37 -10.83 -16.11
N ILE A 11 -0.37 -11.14 -15.18
CA ILE A 11 -1.74 -11.05 -15.30
C ILE A 11 -2.16 -9.79 -15.85
N MET A 12 -1.59 -8.78 -15.49
CA MET A 12 -2.03 -7.62 -15.99
C MET A 12 -1.70 -7.41 -17.34
N SER A 13 -0.82 -7.96 -17.79
CA SER A 13 -0.48 -7.71 -19.07
C SER A 13 -1.13 -8.33 -20.12
N ASP A 14 -2.15 -8.89 -19.87
CA ASP A 14 -2.82 -9.52 -20.87
C ASP A 14 -3.11 -8.53 -21.88
N SER A 15 -2.90 -7.38 -21.73
CA SER A 15 -3.26 -6.49 -22.68
C SER A 15 -2.32 -6.68 -23.79
N LYS A 16 -2.64 -6.55 -24.92
CA LYS A 16 -1.83 -6.77 -25.96
C LYS A 16 -0.79 -5.81 -26.11
N PRO A 17 0.19 -6.08 -26.69
CA PRO A 17 1.29 -5.24 -26.85
C PRO A 17 0.95 -4.09 -27.71
N GLN A 18 1.25 -3.00 -27.31
CA GLN A 18 1.02 -1.93 -28.10
C GLN A 18 2.09 -1.02 -27.87
N GLN A 19 2.29 -0.05 -28.57
CA GLN A 19 3.27 0.82 -28.35
C GLN A 19 3.13 1.39 -27.08
N GLY A 20 4.02 1.59 -26.37
CA GLY A 20 3.89 2.08 -25.07
C GLY A 20 3.69 1.04 -24.01
N GLN A 21 3.70 -0.18 -24.43
CA GLN A 21 3.50 -1.20 -23.45
C GLN A 21 4.64 -1.22 -22.51
N ILE A 22 4.41 -1.35 -21.24
CA ILE A 22 5.42 -1.36 -20.22
C ILE A 22 5.49 -2.71 -19.56
N ASN A 23 6.69 -3.22 -19.38
CA ASN A 23 6.84 -4.48 -18.69
C ASN A 23 7.09 -4.18 -17.23
N ILE A 24 6.39 -4.83 -16.37
CA ILE A 24 6.55 -4.60 -14.95
C ILE A 24 7.34 -5.72 -14.35
N GLU A 25 8.39 -5.39 -13.66
CA GLU A 25 9.22 -6.37 -13.03
C GLU A 25 9.20 -6.29 -11.55
N LEU A 26 9.37 -7.37 -10.87
CA LEU A 26 9.38 -7.40 -9.42
C LEU A 26 10.70 -8.00 -8.97
N ASP A 27 11.56 -7.19 -8.40
CA ASP A 27 12.85 -7.67 -7.92
C ASP A 27 12.64 -8.57 -6.75
N GLU A 28 13.53 -9.51 -6.57
CA GLU A 28 13.44 -10.41 -5.47
C GLU A 28 13.46 -9.71 -4.14
N ALA A 29 14.26 -8.72 -4.01
CA ALA A 29 14.32 -8.02 -2.73
C ALA A 29 13.00 -7.35 -2.41
N ILE A 30 12.31 -6.86 -3.42
CA ILE A 30 11.07 -6.17 -3.19
C ILE A 30 9.94 -7.19 -3.05
N ALA A 31 10.10 -8.35 -3.63
CA ALA A 31 9.05 -9.34 -3.57
C ALA A 31 8.76 -9.84 -2.18
N GLU A 32 9.69 -9.71 -1.28
CA GLU A 32 9.44 -10.14 0.07
C GLU A 32 8.39 -9.29 0.72
N GLY A 33 8.25 -8.07 0.34
CA GLY A 33 7.25 -7.21 0.90
C GLY A 33 7.63 -6.63 2.24
N ILE A 34 6.86 -5.71 2.72
CA ILE A 34 7.09 -5.08 3.99
C ILE A 34 5.78 -5.13 4.74
N TYR A 35 5.79 -5.69 5.92
CA TYR A 35 4.58 -5.78 6.70
C TYR A 35 4.28 -4.45 7.33
N SER A 36 3.03 -4.03 7.30
CA SER A 36 2.65 -2.77 7.89
C SER A 36 1.28 -2.93 8.51
N ASN A 37 1.06 -2.34 9.64
CA ASN A 37 -0.25 -2.39 10.25
C ASN A 37 -0.82 -1.00 10.51
N LEU A 38 -0.20 0.02 9.95
CA LEU A 38 -0.72 1.37 10.08
C LEU A 38 -0.28 2.15 8.86
N ALA A 39 -1.17 2.93 8.29
CA ALA A 39 -0.80 3.80 7.20
C ALA A 39 -1.18 5.21 7.59
N ILE A 40 -0.27 6.14 7.50
CA ILE A 40 -0.53 7.51 7.81
C ILE A 40 -0.49 8.26 6.52
N ILE A 41 -1.53 9.01 6.22
CA ILE A 41 -1.64 9.65 4.94
C ILE A 41 -1.77 11.14 5.08
N ASN A 42 -0.93 11.87 4.38
CA ASN A 42 -0.98 13.31 4.37
C ASN A 42 -1.00 13.77 2.94
N HIS A 43 -1.35 14.99 2.71
CA HIS A 43 -1.36 15.49 1.34
C HIS A 43 -1.10 16.97 1.28
N SER A 44 -0.71 17.42 0.12
CA SER A 44 -0.63 18.82 -0.17
C SER A 44 -1.45 19.00 -1.43
N THR A 45 -1.35 20.12 -2.08
CA THR A 45 -2.11 20.31 -3.31
C THR A 45 -1.51 19.52 -4.46
N SER A 46 -0.29 19.08 -4.36
CA SER A 46 0.31 18.37 -5.46
C SER A 46 0.63 16.93 -5.21
N GLU A 47 0.63 16.48 -3.99
CA GLU A 47 1.00 15.11 -3.71
C GLU A 47 0.31 14.49 -2.53
N PHE A 48 0.21 13.19 -2.52
CA PHE A 48 -0.24 12.46 -1.35
C PHE A 48 0.95 11.64 -0.88
N VAL A 49 1.14 11.59 0.42
CA VAL A 49 2.25 10.85 0.99
C VAL A 49 1.67 9.78 1.89
N LEU A 50 2.00 8.54 1.61
CA LEU A 50 1.52 7.42 2.38
C LEU A 50 2.69 6.83 3.15
N ASP A 51 2.63 6.85 4.45
CA ASP A 51 3.70 6.29 5.25
C ASP A 51 3.21 5.01 5.88
N PHE A 52 3.88 3.93 5.62
CA PHE A 52 3.48 2.64 6.14
C PHE A 52 4.35 2.32 7.34
N VAL A 53 3.71 2.00 8.43
CA VAL A 53 4.38 1.82 9.70
C VAL A 53 4.03 0.48 10.30
N CYS A 54 4.92 -0.11 11.02
CA CYS A 54 4.64 -1.32 11.74
C CYS A 54 4.74 -1.02 13.20
N ILE A 55 3.62 -1.12 13.91
CA ILE A 55 3.61 -0.87 15.33
C ILE A 55 3.70 -2.20 16.03
N MET A 56 4.64 -2.33 16.94
CA MET A 56 4.82 -3.53 17.66
C MET A 56 4.58 -3.32 19.10
N PRO A 57 3.91 -4.21 19.77
CA PRO A 57 3.61 -4.07 21.19
C PRO A 57 4.88 -3.98 21.98
N GLY A 58 4.89 -3.19 22.96
CA GLY A 58 6.02 -3.08 23.82
C GLY A 58 7.13 -2.22 23.30
N THR A 59 7.00 -1.72 22.12
CA THR A 59 8.03 -0.89 21.55
C THR A 59 7.55 0.54 21.59
N PRO A 60 8.20 1.40 22.26
CA PRO A 60 7.72 2.76 22.40
C PRO A 60 7.82 3.59 21.16
N LYS A 61 8.61 3.19 20.20
CA LYS A 61 8.72 3.92 19.00
C LYS A 61 8.46 3.07 17.81
N ALA A 62 7.77 3.59 16.83
CA ALA A 62 7.53 2.86 15.62
C ALA A 62 8.15 3.65 14.50
N LYS A 63 8.74 3.00 13.54
CA LYS A 63 9.35 3.68 12.47
C LYS A 63 8.59 3.53 11.20
N VAL A 64 8.68 4.52 10.34
CA VAL A 64 8.07 4.44 9.04
C VAL A 64 8.91 3.46 8.24
N LYS A 65 8.27 2.41 7.73
CA LYS A 65 8.98 1.42 6.99
C LYS A 65 9.06 1.77 5.52
N SER A 66 8.14 2.51 5.04
CA SER A 66 8.13 2.85 3.64
C SER A 66 7.29 4.07 3.42
N ARG A 67 7.74 4.97 2.59
CA ARG A 67 6.99 6.17 2.28
C ARG A 67 6.77 6.18 0.78
N ILE A 68 5.52 6.29 0.37
CA ILE A 68 5.18 6.30 -1.04
C ILE A 68 4.51 7.63 -1.35
N VAL A 69 4.94 8.27 -2.40
CA VAL A 69 4.40 9.54 -2.80
C VAL A 69 3.63 9.36 -4.08
N LEU A 70 2.40 9.86 -4.12
CA LEU A 70 1.55 9.70 -5.27
C LEU A 70 1.01 11.03 -5.74
N THR A 71 0.68 11.12 -7.01
CA THR A 71 -0.03 12.28 -7.48
C THR A 71 -1.45 12.14 -7.01
N PRO A 72 -2.20 13.22 -6.96
CA PRO A 72 -3.59 13.14 -6.53
C PRO A 72 -4.42 12.20 -7.40
N GLN A 73 -4.15 12.18 -8.70
CA GLN A 73 -4.89 11.31 -9.58
C GLN A 73 -4.60 9.86 -9.28
N HIS A 74 -3.34 9.54 -8.96
CA HIS A 74 -3.01 8.20 -8.65
C HIS A 74 -3.62 7.82 -7.31
N ALA A 75 -3.65 8.73 -6.35
CA ALA A 75 -4.23 8.44 -5.05
C ALA A 75 -5.69 8.09 -5.24
N LYS A 76 -6.38 8.82 -6.12
CA LYS A 76 -7.77 8.55 -6.31
C LYS A 76 -7.98 7.19 -6.95
N ARG A 77 -7.13 6.82 -7.88
CA ARG A 77 -7.24 5.51 -8.49
C ARG A 77 -6.92 4.41 -7.49
N LEU A 78 -5.98 4.66 -6.59
CA LEU A 78 -5.63 3.67 -5.61
C LEU A 78 -6.82 3.40 -4.70
N VAL A 79 -7.52 4.44 -4.28
CA VAL A 79 -8.65 4.27 -3.42
C VAL A 79 -9.69 3.38 -4.10
N LYS A 80 -9.97 3.62 -5.36
CA LYS A 80 -10.92 2.81 -6.04
C LYS A 80 -10.47 1.39 -6.18
N ALA A 81 -9.22 1.17 -6.55
CA ALA A 81 -8.73 -0.18 -6.73
C ALA A 81 -8.72 -0.95 -5.43
N LEU A 82 -8.34 -0.28 -4.34
CA LEU A 82 -8.28 -0.95 -3.08
C LEU A 82 -9.69 -1.29 -2.61
N ALA A 83 -10.62 -0.37 -2.79
CA ALA A 83 -11.98 -0.60 -2.37
C ALA A 83 -12.58 -1.79 -3.13
N GLU A 84 -12.28 -1.91 -4.41
CA GLU A 84 -12.76 -3.01 -5.15
C GLU A 84 -12.18 -4.32 -4.68
N ASN A 85 -10.94 -4.33 -4.31
CA ASN A 85 -10.32 -5.54 -3.83
C ASN A 85 -10.87 -5.94 -2.47
N VAL A 86 -11.13 -4.96 -1.61
CA VAL A 86 -11.70 -5.25 -0.32
C VAL A 86 -13.09 -5.84 -0.53
N HIS A 87 -13.83 -5.27 -1.47
CA HIS A 87 -15.17 -5.78 -1.74
C HIS A 87 -15.12 -7.23 -2.24
N ARG A 88 -14.19 -7.53 -3.11
CA ARG A 88 -14.10 -8.88 -3.60
C ARG A 88 -13.71 -9.84 -2.50
N PHE A 89 -12.83 -9.41 -1.62
CA PHE A 89 -12.41 -10.26 -0.52
C PHE A 89 -13.63 -10.54 0.34
N GLU A 90 -14.41 -9.51 0.67
CA GLU A 90 -15.54 -9.71 1.53
C GLU A 90 -16.61 -10.57 0.89
N SER A 91 -16.73 -10.51 -0.41
CA SER A 91 -17.70 -11.35 -1.08
C SER A 91 -17.29 -12.82 -1.01
N SER A 92 -16.03 -13.09 -1.02
CA SER A 92 -15.57 -14.45 -0.98
C SER A 92 -15.35 -15.00 0.40
N TYR A 93 -14.92 -14.20 1.32
CA TYR A 93 -14.54 -14.68 2.62
C TYR A 93 -15.29 -14.09 3.79
N GLY A 94 -16.17 -13.15 3.53
CA GLY A 94 -16.95 -12.56 4.62
C GLY A 94 -16.45 -11.20 4.98
N GLU A 95 -17.26 -10.48 5.65
CA GLU A 95 -16.96 -9.13 6.02
C GLU A 95 -15.74 -8.99 6.87
N ILE A 96 -14.90 -8.06 6.59
CA ILE A 96 -13.73 -7.80 7.40
C ILE A 96 -14.21 -7.03 8.59
N LYS A 97 -13.93 -7.54 9.79
CA LYS A 97 -14.35 -6.87 10.96
C LYS A 97 -13.41 -5.81 11.33
N ASP A 98 -13.90 -4.60 11.41
CA ASP A 98 -13.06 -3.49 11.75
C ASP A 98 -13.12 -3.33 13.22
N SER A 99 -12.37 -4.09 13.92
CA SER A 99 -12.49 -4.02 15.33
C SER A 99 -11.99 -2.75 15.81
N GLU A 100 -12.55 -2.21 16.84
CA GLU A 100 -12.16 -1.06 17.38
C GLU A 100 -10.92 -1.16 18.01
N GLN A 101 -9.98 -0.51 17.77
CA GLN A 101 -8.82 -0.63 18.41
C GLN A 101 -8.62 0.39 19.35
N PRO A 102 -7.96 0.17 20.34
CA PRO A 102 -7.73 1.10 21.36
C PRO A 102 -6.96 2.19 20.76
N PRO A 103 -7.26 3.32 21.01
CA PRO A 103 -6.59 4.40 20.44
C PRO A 103 -5.20 4.47 20.94
N ILE A 104 -4.27 4.55 20.07
CA ILE A 104 -2.92 4.67 20.45
C ILE A 104 -2.51 6.03 20.06
N PRO A 105 -2.08 6.84 20.94
CA PRO A 105 -1.73 8.20 20.63
C PRO A 105 -0.56 8.21 19.67
N LEU A 106 -0.69 8.82 18.56
CA LEU A 106 0.35 8.89 17.60
C LEU A 106 0.99 10.24 17.71
N ASN A 107 2.28 10.22 17.89
CA ASN A 107 2.96 11.47 18.02
C ASN A 107 4.02 11.56 16.98
N PHE A 108 3.88 12.36 15.99
CA PHE A 108 4.83 12.46 14.97
C PHE A 108 5.67 13.60 15.35
N GLY A 109 6.77 13.73 14.90
CA GLY A 109 7.56 14.87 15.14
C GLY A 109 7.04 15.96 14.31
N PRO A 110 7.63 17.05 14.36
CA PRO A 110 7.13 18.18 13.65
C PRO A 110 7.02 17.89 12.20
N ALA A 111 7.85 17.09 11.72
CA ALA A 111 7.80 16.84 10.36
C ALA A 111 6.66 15.98 9.95
N GLY A 112 6.13 15.25 10.80
CA GLY A 112 5.10 14.38 10.46
C GLY A 112 3.77 14.95 10.55
N GLN A 113 3.61 16.17 10.85
CA GLN A 113 2.39 16.68 11.00
C GLN A 113 1.69 16.91 9.77
N ALA A 114 0.57 16.66 9.65
CA ALA A 114 -0.17 16.83 8.42
C ALA A 114 -0.63 18.17 8.23
#